data_df88d4d99fd40e1f19a45ef1af692ab8
#
_entry.id   df88d4d99fd40e1f19a45ef1af692ab8
#
_cell.length_a   1.000
_cell.length_b   1.000
_cell.length_c   1.000
_cell.angle_alpha   90.00
_cell.angle_beta   90.00
_cell.angle_gamma   90.00
#
_symmetry.space_group_name_H-M   'P 1'
#
loop_
_entity.id
_entity.type
_entity.pdbx_description
1 polymer ?
#
loop_
_entity_poly.entity_id
_entity_poly.type
_entity_poly.pdbx_seq_one_letter_code
_entity_poly.pdbx_strand_id
1 'polypeptide(L)'
;MFGQVRALRGVSLAARPGEVVAIFGANGSGKTTFLKAVAGLVPVSSGRITYHGEDITALPAHDRVARGVHYVFDRARVALRMTVRENLDVGGYLRKPAEMGEARERVYDLFPVLKEKALSPAGILSGGERQMLVIGRTLMGNPSLLLLDEPFLGLSLAVRDRILSVIDRDLRGKMTILLAENDPGAAVRILDRYYILLNGERIHEEKRSESDTEERLRAVFRRLYQRAPWGYGGGENR
;
A
#
# COMPACT_ATOMS: atom_id res chain seq x y z
N MET A 1 -5.82 -10.05 16.82
CA MET A 1 -5.50 -9.76 18.24
C MET A 1 -4.02 -10.05 18.43
N PHE A 2 -3.28 -9.13 19.02
CA PHE A 2 -1.93 -9.38 19.52
C PHE A 2 -2.06 -9.46 21.06
N GLY A 3 -2.10 -10.66 21.63
CA GLY A 3 -2.47 -10.85 23.03
C GLY A 3 -3.90 -10.37 23.33
N GLN A 4 -4.09 -9.52 24.36
CA GLN A 4 -5.39 -8.94 24.72
C GLN A 4 -5.75 -7.66 23.93
N VAL A 5 -4.87 -7.17 23.05
CA VAL A 5 -5.09 -5.89 22.35
C VAL A 5 -5.89 -6.11 21.07
N ARG A 6 -7.07 -5.49 20.97
CA ARG A 6 -7.84 -5.37 19.74
C ARG A 6 -7.26 -4.23 18.89
N ALA A 7 -6.50 -4.58 17.85
CA ALA A 7 -5.92 -3.60 16.94
C ALA A 7 -6.95 -2.92 16.01
N LEU A 8 -8.07 -3.59 15.73
CA LEU A 8 -9.21 -3.05 14.97
C LEU A 8 -10.51 -3.26 15.75
N ARG A 9 -11.38 -2.26 15.74
CA ARG A 9 -12.62 -2.21 16.51
C ARG A 9 -13.80 -1.88 15.59
N GLY A 10 -14.23 -2.87 14.80
CA GLY A 10 -15.38 -2.70 13.90
C GLY A 10 -15.12 -1.75 12.72
N VAL A 11 -13.91 -1.79 12.15
CA VAL A 11 -13.57 -0.97 10.97
C VAL A 11 -14.24 -1.55 9.73
N SER A 12 -15.05 -0.71 9.05
CA SER A 12 -15.65 -1.02 7.74
C SER A 12 -15.17 -0.02 6.71
N LEU A 13 -14.53 -0.50 5.65
CA LEU A 13 -14.06 0.29 4.52
C LEU A 13 -14.56 -0.34 3.22
N ALA A 14 -14.68 0.48 2.17
CA ALA A 14 -15.03 0.03 0.83
C ALA A 14 -14.12 0.68 -0.21
N ALA A 15 -13.75 -0.08 -1.24
CA ALA A 15 -13.08 0.42 -2.43
C ALA A 15 -13.80 -0.13 -3.66
N ARG A 16 -14.00 0.70 -4.67
CA ARG A 16 -14.55 0.28 -5.95
C ARG A 16 -13.44 -0.22 -6.87
N PRO A 17 -13.74 -1.06 -7.86
CA PRO A 17 -12.76 -1.44 -8.86
C PRO A 17 -12.09 -0.22 -9.49
N GLY A 18 -10.75 -0.21 -9.52
CA GLY A 18 -9.96 0.88 -10.10
C GLY A 18 -9.74 2.10 -9.21
N GLU A 19 -10.41 2.20 -8.03
CA GLU A 19 -10.20 3.31 -7.08
C GLU A 19 -8.81 3.23 -6.42
N VAL A 20 -8.22 4.40 -6.17
CA VAL A 20 -7.10 4.59 -5.25
C VAL A 20 -7.66 5.12 -3.93
N VAL A 21 -7.63 4.28 -2.90
CA VAL A 21 -8.19 4.56 -1.58
C VAL A 21 -7.08 4.66 -0.55
N ALA A 22 -7.00 5.79 0.16
CA ALA A 22 -6.06 5.94 1.26
C ALA A 22 -6.69 5.64 2.62
N ILE A 23 -5.87 5.09 3.50
CA ILE A 23 -6.14 4.89 4.91
C ILE A 23 -5.10 5.71 5.68
N PHE A 24 -5.52 6.83 6.24
CA PHE A 24 -4.67 7.70 7.02
C PHE A 24 -4.80 7.41 8.51
N GLY A 25 -3.73 7.67 9.24
CA GLY A 25 -3.73 7.50 10.70
C GLY A 25 -2.33 7.56 11.27
N ALA A 26 -2.19 7.94 12.53
CA ALA A 26 -0.91 7.89 13.22
C ALA A 26 -0.40 6.45 13.40
N ASN A 27 0.86 6.31 13.83
CA ASN A 27 1.42 5.01 14.18
C ASN A 27 0.55 4.34 15.27
N GLY A 28 0.27 3.05 15.09
CA GLY A 28 -0.60 2.30 16.01
C GLY A 28 -2.11 2.49 15.79
N SER A 29 -2.56 3.28 14.81
CA SER A 29 -4.00 3.46 14.54
C SER A 29 -4.70 2.24 13.93
N GLY A 30 -3.96 1.21 13.50
CA GLY A 30 -4.51 -0.04 12.96
C GLY A 30 -4.36 -0.21 11.44
N LYS A 31 -3.79 0.74 10.69
CA LYS A 31 -3.64 0.70 9.22
C LYS A 31 -2.97 -0.58 8.72
N THR A 32 -1.76 -0.85 9.19
CA THR A 32 -1.00 -2.06 8.85
C THR A 32 -1.76 -3.34 9.19
N THR A 33 -2.43 -3.37 10.36
CA THR A 33 -3.26 -4.53 10.75
C THR A 33 -4.44 -4.70 9.80
N PHE A 34 -5.07 -3.61 9.36
CA PHE A 34 -6.16 -3.64 8.39
C PHE A 34 -5.67 -4.20 7.04
N LEU A 35 -4.59 -3.67 6.49
CA LEU A 35 -4.03 -4.18 5.23
C LEU A 35 -3.61 -5.64 5.35
N LYS A 36 -2.97 -6.04 6.45
CA LYS A 36 -2.59 -7.45 6.71
C LYS A 36 -3.81 -8.36 6.84
N ALA A 37 -4.91 -7.90 7.43
CA ALA A 37 -6.16 -8.65 7.47
C ALA A 37 -6.74 -8.84 6.06
N VAL A 38 -6.74 -7.80 5.21
CA VAL A 38 -7.16 -7.89 3.81
C VAL A 38 -6.25 -8.84 3.02
N ALA A 39 -4.94 -8.84 3.29
CA ALA A 39 -3.98 -9.74 2.66
C ALA A 39 -4.03 -11.20 3.16
N GLY A 40 -4.79 -11.49 4.23
CA GLY A 40 -4.81 -12.83 4.85
C GLY A 40 -3.59 -13.18 5.68
N LEU A 41 -2.79 -12.18 6.08
CA LEU A 41 -1.57 -12.34 6.87
C LEU A 41 -1.83 -12.34 8.38
N VAL A 42 -3.01 -11.88 8.80
CA VAL A 42 -3.48 -11.94 10.18
C VAL A 42 -4.94 -12.40 10.19
N PRO A 43 -5.36 -13.19 11.18
CA PRO A 43 -6.73 -13.68 11.27
C PRO A 43 -7.71 -12.54 11.58
N VAL A 44 -8.92 -12.65 11.03
CA VAL A 44 -10.06 -11.78 11.34
C VAL A 44 -10.91 -12.46 12.41
N SER A 45 -11.02 -11.83 13.58
CA SER A 45 -11.78 -12.39 14.71
C SER A 45 -13.29 -12.20 14.58
N SER A 46 -13.72 -11.17 13.84
CA SER A 46 -15.13 -10.88 13.57
C SER A 46 -15.26 -9.97 12.35
N GLY A 47 -16.41 -10.01 11.67
CA GLY A 47 -16.65 -9.25 10.44
C GLY A 47 -16.36 -10.09 9.19
N ARG A 48 -16.37 -9.42 8.04
CA ARG A 48 -16.23 -10.06 6.73
C ARG A 48 -15.36 -9.22 5.80
N ILE A 49 -14.59 -9.89 4.96
CA ILE A 49 -13.86 -9.29 3.84
C ILE A 49 -14.45 -9.86 2.56
N THR A 50 -15.06 -8.99 1.75
CA THR A 50 -15.63 -9.37 0.44
C THR A 50 -14.75 -8.81 -0.66
N TYR A 51 -14.40 -9.66 -1.63
CA TYR A 51 -13.61 -9.32 -2.79
C TYR A 51 -14.23 -9.90 -4.06
N HIS A 52 -14.52 -9.04 -5.06
CA HIS A 52 -15.29 -9.42 -6.25
C HIS A 52 -16.59 -10.19 -5.95
N GLY A 53 -17.29 -9.84 -4.87
CA GLY A 53 -18.52 -10.50 -4.44
C GLY A 53 -18.33 -11.78 -3.62
N GLU A 54 -17.12 -12.31 -3.53
CA GLU A 54 -16.79 -13.51 -2.75
C GLU A 54 -16.33 -13.15 -1.32
N ASP A 55 -16.72 -13.97 -0.35
CA ASP A 55 -16.19 -13.89 1.00
C ASP A 55 -14.81 -14.55 1.06
N ILE A 56 -13.77 -13.72 1.24
CA ILE A 56 -12.39 -14.18 1.35
C ILE A 56 -11.88 -14.19 2.80
N THR A 57 -12.75 -13.98 3.78
CA THR A 57 -12.36 -13.78 5.20
C THR A 57 -11.51 -14.92 5.74
N ALA A 58 -11.90 -16.17 5.44
CA ALA A 58 -11.20 -17.37 5.91
C ALA A 58 -10.06 -17.84 4.98
N LEU A 59 -9.90 -17.25 3.80
CA LEU A 59 -8.88 -17.67 2.86
C LEU A 59 -7.47 -17.31 3.35
N PRO A 60 -6.50 -18.22 3.25
CA PRO A 60 -5.11 -17.93 3.57
C PRO A 60 -4.49 -16.97 2.53
N ALA A 61 -3.35 -16.35 2.89
CA ALA A 61 -2.71 -15.33 2.06
C ALA A 61 -2.39 -15.80 0.63
N HIS A 62 -1.91 -17.04 0.46
CA HIS A 62 -1.55 -17.57 -0.87
C HIS A 62 -2.75 -17.70 -1.79
N ASP A 63 -3.93 -18.07 -1.27
CA ASP A 63 -5.16 -18.13 -2.04
C ASP A 63 -5.67 -16.74 -2.45
N ARG A 64 -5.45 -15.73 -1.59
CA ARG A 64 -5.76 -14.34 -1.92
C ARG A 64 -4.81 -13.79 -2.97
N VAL A 65 -3.52 -14.13 -2.90
CA VAL A 65 -2.55 -13.77 -3.95
C VAL A 65 -2.95 -14.39 -5.29
N ALA A 66 -3.35 -15.66 -5.32
CA ALA A 66 -3.84 -16.32 -6.54
C ALA A 66 -5.10 -15.64 -7.12
N ARG A 67 -5.89 -14.95 -6.31
CA ARG A 67 -7.05 -14.13 -6.72
C ARG A 67 -6.70 -12.69 -7.08
N GLY A 68 -5.42 -12.31 -7.01
CA GLY A 68 -4.95 -10.98 -7.37
C GLY A 68 -4.85 -9.97 -6.22
N VAL A 69 -4.96 -10.40 -4.94
CA VAL A 69 -4.72 -9.54 -3.78
C VAL A 69 -3.26 -9.57 -3.40
N HIS A 70 -2.51 -8.51 -3.65
CA HIS A 70 -1.08 -8.44 -3.40
C HIS A 70 -0.74 -7.35 -2.38
N TYR A 71 0.25 -7.63 -1.52
CA TYR A 71 0.65 -6.76 -0.44
C TYR A 71 2.13 -6.36 -0.54
N VAL A 72 2.37 -5.08 -0.52
CA VAL A 72 3.71 -4.48 -0.40
C VAL A 72 3.94 -4.11 1.05
N PHE A 73 4.90 -4.79 1.68
CA PHE A 73 5.26 -4.56 3.07
C PHE A 73 5.92 -3.19 3.26
N ASP A 74 5.71 -2.60 4.44
CA ASP A 74 6.54 -1.53 4.94
C ASP A 74 8.04 -1.94 4.88
N ARG A 75 8.92 -1.03 4.58
CA ARG A 75 10.36 -1.27 4.40
C ARG A 75 10.67 -2.29 3.29
N ALA A 76 11.18 -1.79 2.20
CA ALA A 76 11.50 -2.53 0.98
C ALA A 76 12.33 -3.81 1.24
N ARG A 77 11.65 -4.94 1.42
CA ARG A 77 12.28 -6.25 1.65
C ARG A 77 12.58 -6.92 0.32
N VAL A 78 13.84 -6.82 -0.09
CA VAL A 78 14.36 -7.47 -1.30
C VAL A 78 15.39 -8.53 -0.91
N ALA A 79 15.58 -9.53 -1.77
CA ALA A 79 16.67 -10.50 -1.64
C ALA A 79 17.97 -9.85 -2.09
N LEU A 80 18.76 -9.31 -1.14
CA LEU A 80 19.90 -8.44 -1.41
C LEU A 80 21.00 -9.10 -2.27
N ARG A 81 21.16 -10.44 -2.19
CA ARG A 81 22.14 -11.21 -2.95
C ARG A 81 21.66 -11.60 -4.36
N MET A 82 20.35 -11.58 -4.60
CA MET A 82 19.76 -11.80 -5.91
C MET A 82 19.88 -10.54 -6.77
N THR A 83 19.97 -10.71 -8.07
CA THR A 83 19.90 -9.60 -9.01
C THR A 83 18.54 -8.92 -8.97
N VAL A 84 18.44 -7.71 -9.53
CA VAL A 84 17.16 -7.00 -9.71
C VAL A 84 16.20 -7.87 -10.52
N ARG A 85 16.66 -8.47 -11.62
CA ARG A 85 15.86 -9.36 -12.47
C ARG A 85 15.33 -10.57 -11.69
N GLU A 86 16.18 -11.27 -10.96
CA GLU A 86 15.77 -12.41 -10.15
C GLU A 86 14.76 -12.02 -9.07
N ASN A 87 14.93 -10.85 -8.42
CA ASN A 87 13.94 -10.33 -7.48
C ASN A 87 12.57 -10.09 -8.14
N LEU A 88 12.55 -9.54 -9.38
CA LEU A 88 11.31 -9.39 -10.14
C LEU A 88 10.69 -10.74 -10.47
N ASP A 89 11.49 -11.69 -10.95
CA ASP A 89 11.03 -13.02 -11.38
C ASP A 89 10.35 -13.79 -10.23
N VAL A 90 10.82 -13.64 -9.00
CA VAL A 90 10.14 -14.18 -7.79
C VAL A 90 8.69 -13.68 -7.69
N GLY A 91 8.42 -12.41 -8.06
CA GLY A 91 7.06 -11.86 -8.01
C GLY A 91 6.10 -12.48 -9.02
N GLY A 92 6.63 -13.02 -10.11
CA GLY A 92 5.85 -13.66 -11.18
C GLY A 92 5.68 -15.18 -11.04
N TYR A 93 5.94 -15.78 -9.88
CA TYR A 93 5.97 -17.22 -9.68
C TYR A 93 4.67 -17.97 -10.05
N LEU A 94 3.53 -17.27 -10.07
CA LEU A 94 2.23 -17.82 -10.52
C LEU A 94 2.00 -17.66 -12.02
N ARG A 95 2.87 -16.93 -12.75
CA ARG A 95 2.73 -16.72 -14.19
C ARG A 95 3.26 -17.92 -14.98
N LYS A 96 2.75 -18.06 -16.19
CA LYS A 96 3.33 -18.97 -17.16
C LYS A 96 4.70 -18.44 -17.60
N PRO A 97 5.70 -19.32 -17.82
CA PRO A 97 7.05 -18.91 -18.23
C PRO A 97 7.06 -17.98 -19.46
N ALA A 98 6.19 -18.21 -20.44
CA ALA A 98 6.07 -17.37 -21.64
C ALA A 98 5.64 -15.92 -21.37
N GLU A 99 4.95 -15.64 -20.24
CA GLU A 99 4.46 -14.32 -19.88
C GLU A 99 5.49 -13.50 -19.06
N MET A 100 6.53 -14.17 -18.54
CA MET A 100 7.50 -13.55 -17.61
C MET A 100 8.29 -12.41 -18.27
N GLY A 101 8.70 -12.58 -19.52
CA GLY A 101 9.45 -11.56 -20.26
C GLY A 101 8.66 -10.27 -20.42
N GLU A 102 7.42 -10.38 -20.90
CA GLU A 102 6.52 -9.24 -21.10
C GLU A 102 6.17 -8.54 -19.78
N ALA A 103 5.89 -9.32 -18.72
CA ALA A 103 5.61 -8.76 -17.40
C ALA A 103 6.81 -7.94 -16.86
N ARG A 104 8.04 -8.41 -17.09
CA ARG A 104 9.25 -7.74 -16.67
C ARG A 104 9.51 -6.46 -17.48
N GLU A 105 9.32 -6.48 -18.81
CA GLU A 105 9.42 -5.28 -19.62
C GLU A 105 8.41 -4.21 -19.18
N ARG A 106 7.16 -4.57 -18.88
CA ARG A 106 6.18 -3.62 -18.30
C ARG A 106 6.69 -2.98 -17.01
N VAL A 107 7.32 -3.74 -16.12
CA VAL A 107 7.92 -3.20 -14.89
C VAL A 107 9.10 -2.27 -15.20
N TYR A 108 9.92 -2.59 -16.19
CA TYR A 108 11.03 -1.75 -16.62
C TYR A 108 10.56 -0.44 -17.26
N ASP A 109 9.45 -0.43 -18.00
CA ASP A 109 8.83 0.79 -18.53
C ASP A 109 8.35 1.71 -17.39
N LEU A 110 7.80 1.13 -16.32
CA LEU A 110 7.40 1.88 -15.12
C LEU A 110 8.61 2.43 -14.35
N PHE A 111 9.67 1.64 -14.24
CA PHE A 111 10.88 1.93 -13.45
C PHE A 111 12.16 1.65 -14.25
N PRO A 112 12.56 2.56 -15.19
CA PRO A 112 13.72 2.33 -16.08
C PRO A 112 15.03 2.00 -15.35
N VAL A 113 15.26 2.59 -14.18
CA VAL A 113 16.44 2.32 -13.35
C VAL A 113 16.58 0.83 -12.98
N LEU A 114 15.47 0.09 -12.90
CA LEU A 114 15.51 -1.36 -12.64
C LEU A 114 15.99 -2.14 -13.87
N LYS A 115 15.74 -1.64 -15.09
CA LYS A 115 16.26 -2.21 -16.34
C LYS A 115 17.76 -1.99 -16.44
N GLU A 116 18.20 -0.76 -16.18
CA GLU A 116 19.62 -0.39 -16.19
C GLU A 116 20.45 -1.26 -15.23
N LYS A 117 19.88 -1.61 -14.07
CA LYS A 117 20.51 -2.41 -13.02
C LYS A 117 20.05 -3.88 -12.99
N ALA A 118 19.44 -4.37 -14.08
CA ALA A 118 18.77 -5.68 -14.09
C ALA A 118 19.65 -6.85 -13.63
N LEU A 119 20.93 -6.84 -13.99
CA LEU A 119 21.92 -7.87 -13.65
C LEU A 119 22.71 -7.57 -12.36
N SER A 120 22.50 -6.42 -11.77
CA SER A 120 23.18 -6.03 -10.52
C SER A 120 22.50 -6.64 -9.31
N PRO A 121 23.25 -7.02 -8.25
CA PRO A 121 22.66 -7.43 -6.98
C PRO A 121 21.77 -6.33 -6.39
N ALA A 122 20.59 -6.68 -5.87
CA ALA A 122 19.67 -5.73 -5.28
C ALA A 122 20.25 -5.00 -4.04
N GLY A 123 21.30 -5.56 -3.44
CA GLY A 123 22.01 -4.95 -2.31
C GLY A 123 22.67 -3.61 -2.61
N ILE A 124 23.03 -3.32 -3.87
CA ILE A 124 23.66 -2.05 -4.24
C ILE A 124 22.65 -0.93 -4.53
N LEU A 125 21.35 -1.26 -4.60
CA LEU A 125 20.30 -0.29 -4.85
C LEU A 125 20.19 0.70 -3.68
N SER A 126 19.88 1.97 -3.99
CA SER A 126 19.44 2.95 -2.99
C SER A 126 18.12 2.53 -2.32
N GLY A 127 17.76 3.16 -1.20
CA GLY A 127 16.48 2.90 -0.53
C GLY A 127 15.26 3.09 -1.47
N GLY A 128 15.29 4.15 -2.26
CA GLY A 128 14.23 4.45 -3.22
C GLY A 128 14.18 3.45 -4.38
N GLU A 129 15.32 3.03 -4.92
CA GLU A 129 15.38 2.00 -5.95
C GLU A 129 14.90 0.64 -5.43
N ARG A 130 15.23 0.30 -4.18
CA ARG A 130 14.68 -0.90 -3.53
C ARG A 130 13.17 -0.83 -3.38
N GLN A 131 12.62 0.34 -3.06
CA GLN A 131 11.16 0.51 -2.98
C GLN A 131 10.50 0.31 -4.36
N MET A 132 11.08 0.89 -5.42
CA MET A 132 10.61 0.64 -6.79
C MET A 132 10.71 -0.85 -7.16
N LEU A 133 11.78 -1.54 -6.75
CA LEU A 133 11.95 -2.98 -6.98
C LEU A 133 10.88 -3.81 -6.26
N VAL A 134 10.52 -3.49 -5.01
CA VAL A 134 9.46 -4.21 -4.27
C VAL A 134 8.09 -3.99 -4.93
N ILE A 135 7.78 -2.75 -5.33
CA ILE A 135 6.54 -2.46 -6.06
C ILE A 135 6.55 -3.22 -7.40
N GLY A 136 7.62 -3.11 -8.17
CA GLY A 136 7.79 -3.82 -9.45
C GLY A 136 7.65 -5.33 -9.31
N ARG A 137 8.28 -5.93 -8.31
CA ARG A 137 8.15 -7.36 -7.99
C ARG A 137 6.68 -7.74 -7.71
N THR A 138 5.96 -6.89 -6.99
CA THR A 138 4.54 -7.14 -6.70
C THR A 138 3.69 -7.04 -7.97
N LEU A 139 4.00 -6.08 -8.86
CA LEU A 139 3.32 -5.92 -10.15
C LEU A 139 3.57 -7.09 -11.12
N MET A 140 4.70 -7.80 -10.98
CA MET A 140 4.94 -9.05 -11.71
C MET A 140 3.83 -10.08 -11.47
N GLY A 141 3.19 -10.09 -10.30
CA GLY A 141 2.07 -10.98 -9.97
C GLY A 141 0.74 -10.62 -10.63
N ASN A 142 0.64 -9.50 -11.36
CA ASN A 142 -0.59 -8.98 -11.98
C ASN A 142 -1.73 -8.72 -10.98
N PRO A 143 -1.52 -7.87 -9.96
CA PRO A 143 -2.55 -7.61 -8.96
C PRO A 143 -3.79 -6.96 -9.57
N SER A 144 -4.97 -7.32 -9.07
CA SER A 144 -6.22 -6.56 -9.24
C SER A 144 -6.55 -5.73 -8.00
N LEU A 145 -5.94 -6.09 -6.84
CA LEU A 145 -5.93 -5.30 -5.63
C LEU A 145 -4.49 -5.21 -5.10
N LEU A 146 -3.95 -3.99 -5.08
CA LEU A 146 -2.61 -3.68 -4.58
C LEU A 146 -2.72 -3.00 -3.22
N LEU A 147 -2.13 -3.60 -2.20
CA LEU A 147 -2.08 -3.09 -0.83
C LEU A 147 -0.68 -2.52 -0.58
N LEU A 148 -0.60 -1.22 -0.31
CA LEU A 148 0.64 -0.47 -0.08
C LEU A 148 0.69 0.03 1.36
N ASP A 149 1.65 -0.47 2.15
CA ASP A 149 1.83 -0.08 3.55
C ASP A 149 3.02 0.88 3.69
N GLU A 150 2.74 2.15 3.95
CA GLU A 150 3.69 3.25 4.09
C GLU A 150 4.74 3.30 2.95
N PRO A 151 4.33 3.25 1.65
CA PRO A 151 5.26 3.10 0.54
C PRO A 151 6.17 4.30 0.33
N PHE A 152 5.90 5.45 0.95
CA PHE A 152 6.68 6.69 0.78
C PHE A 152 7.61 6.98 1.96
N LEU A 153 7.61 6.13 3.00
CA LEU A 153 8.40 6.36 4.21
C LEU A 153 9.91 6.39 3.90
N GLY A 154 10.56 7.50 4.28
CA GLY A 154 12.03 7.66 4.13
C GLY A 154 12.50 7.87 2.69
N LEU A 155 11.60 8.11 1.74
CA LEU A 155 11.96 8.38 0.35
C LEU A 155 12.23 9.87 0.10
N SER A 156 13.15 10.15 -0.82
CA SER A 156 13.30 11.50 -1.37
C SER A 156 12.05 11.93 -2.15
N LEU A 157 11.83 13.23 -2.28
CA LEU A 157 10.70 13.79 -3.04
C LEU A 157 10.67 13.27 -4.47
N ALA A 158 11.81 13.19 -5.15
CA ALA A 158 11.91 12.71 -6.53
C ALA A 158 11.46 11.25 -6.69
N VAL A 159 11.84 10.37 -5.75
CA VAL A 159 11.43 8.96 -5.77
C VAL A 159 9.95 8.82 -5.45
N ARG A 160 9.46 9.57 -4.44
CA ARG A 160 8.02 9.61 -4.12
C ARG A 160 7.21 10.05 -5.33
N ASP A 161 7.63 11.13 -5.98
CA ASP A 161 6.94 11.68 -7.16
C ASP A 161 6.94 10.70 -8.33
N ARG A 162 8.02 9.95 -8.52
CA ARG A 162 8.04 8.88 -9.52
C ARG A 162 7.02 7.78 -9.22
N ILE A 163 6.97 7.27 -7.98
CA ILE A 163 5.99 6.24 -7.59
C ILE A 163 4.57 6.76 -7.71
N LEU A 164 4.29 7.99 -7.24
CA LEU A 164 2.98 8.63 -7.37
C LEU A 164 2.56 8.77 -8.85
N SER A 165 3.50 9.14 -9.72
CA SER A 165 3.26 9.25 -11.16
C SER A 165 2.91 7.91 -11.79
N VAL A 166 3.59 6.83 -11.40
CA VAL A 166 3.28 5.48 -11.85
C VAL A 166 1.87 5.06 -11.38
N ILE A 167 1.53 5.31 -10.11
CA ILE A 167 0.19 5.00 -9.60
C ILE A 167 -0.87 5.76 -10.40
N ASP A 168 -0.70 7.06 -10.59
CA ASP A 168 -1.71 7.92 -11.22
C ASP A 168 -1.90 7.63 -12.71
N ARG A 169 -0.81 7.48 -13.47
CA ARG A 169 -0.86 7.37 -14.93
C ARG A 169 -0.97 5.93 -15.43
N ASP A 170 -0.34 5.00 -14.71
CA ASP A 170 -0.13 3.66 -15.24
C ASP A 170 -0.97 2.60 -14.55
N LEU A 171 -1.29 2.78 -13.25
CA LEU A 171 -1.99 1.77 -12.44
C LEU A 171 -3.45 2.13 -12.16
N ARG A 172 -3.76 3.44 -11.95
CA ARG A 172 -5.11 3.92 -11.65
C ARG A 172 -6.10 3.49 -12.72
N GLY A 173 -7.28 3.04 -12.33
CA GLY A 173 -8.30 2.52 -13.22
C GLY A 173 -8.05 1.09 -13.73
N LYS A 174 -6.80 0.59 -13.67
CA LYS A 174 -6.45 -0.78 -14.09
C LYS A 174 -6.48 -1.77 -12.92
N MET A 175 -6.23 -1.29 -11.72
CA MET A 175 -6.30 -2.07 -10.49
C MET A 175 -6.79 -1.20 -9.35
N THR A 176 -7.36 -1.81 -8.32
CA THR A 176 -7.71 -1.14 -7.07
C THR A 176 -6.48 -1.02 -6.19
N ILE A 177 -6.27 0.13 -5.55
CA ILE A 177 -5.12 0.36 -4.67
C ILE A 177 -5.63 0.79 -3.29
N LEU A 178 -5.24 0.07 -2.25
CA LEU A 178 -5.39 0.50 -0.86
C LEU A 178 -4.02 0.95 -0.34
N LEU A 179 -3.92 2.21 0.04
CA LEU A 179 -2.70 2.87 0.46
C LEU A 179 -2.82 3.27 1.94
N ALA A 180 -1.97 2.73 2.81
CA ALA A 180 -1.85 3.18 4.20
C ALA A 180 -0.72 4.20 4.33
N GLU A 181 -0.99 5.37 4.93
CA GLU A 181 -0.02 6.43 5.14
C GLU A 181 -0.24 7.19 6.44
N ASN A 182 0.84 7.74 6.98
CA ASN A 182 0.80 8.60 8.17
C ASN A 182 0.55 10.07 7.81
N ASP A 183 1.12 10.55 6.70
CA ASP A 183 0.94 11.91 6.22
C ASP A 183 -0.15 11.98 5.14
N PRO A 184 -1.30 12.62 5.43
CA PRO A 184 -2.39 12.78 4.47
C PRO A 184 -1.98 13.51 3.19
N GLY A 185 -0.99 14.41 3.28
CA GLY A 185 -0.49 15.15 2.12
C GLY A 185 0.30 14.30 1.13
N ALA A 186 0.87 13.17 1.59
CA ALA A 186 1.79 12.38 0.78
C ALA A 186 1.19 11.84 -0.52
N ALA A 187 -0.12 11.60 -0.56
CA ALA A 187 -0.79 10.93 -1.67
C ALA A 187 -2.04 11.67 -2.21
N VAL A 188 -2.34 12.88 -1.72
CA VAL A 188 -3.61 13.59 -2.02
C VAL A 188 -3.94 13.66 -3.51
N ARG A 189 -2.93 13.86 -4.34
CA ARG A 189 -3.12 14.06 -5.79
C ARG A 189 -3.60 12.80 -6.54
N ILE A 190 -3.40 11.62 -5.98
CA ILE A 190 -3.75 10.35 -6.63
C ILE A 190 -5.00 9.67 -6.05
N LEU A 191 -5.59 10.23 -4.98
CA LEU A 191 -6.70 9.59 -4.28
C LEU A 191 -8.05 9.80 -4.99
N ASP A 192 -8.93 8.82 -4.85
CA ASP A 192 -10.35 8.94 -5.15
C ASP A 192 -11.19 9.04 -3.86
N ARG A 193 -10.70 8.39 -2.79
CA ARG A 193 -11.36 8.35 -1.48
C ARG A 193 -10.31 8.18 -0.40
N TYR A 194 -10.62 8.66 0.81
CA TYR A 194 -9.79 8.37 1.96
C TYR A 194 -10.60 8.10 3.23
N TYR A 195 -9.99 7.37 4.11
CA TYR A 195 -10.47 7.04 5.44
C TYR A 195 -9.44 7.47 6.47
N ILE A 196 -9.89 7.83 7.67
CA ILE A 196 -8.99 8.13 8.79
C ILE A 196 -9.26 7.13 9.91
N LEU A 197 -8.20 6.44 10.34
CA LEU A 197 -8.22 5.53 11.47
C LEU A 197 -7.60 6.15 12.70
N LEU A 198 -8.22 5.94 13.85
CA LEU A 198 -7.71 6.30 15.18
C LEU A 198 -8.01 5.17 16.15
N ASN A 199 -6.99 4.67 16.87
CA ASN A 199 -7.13 3.63 17.89
C ASN A 199 -7.93 2.38 17.43
N GLY A 200 -7.77 1.99 16.18
CA GLY A 200 -8.46 0.85 15.60
C GLY A 200 -9.90 1.11 15.17
N GLU A 201 -10.35 2.35 15.12
CA GLU A 201 -11.68 2.74 14.68
C GLU A 201 -11.59 3.67 13.46
N ARG A 202 -12.60 3.59 12.56
CA ARG A 202 -12.77 4.55 11.48
C ARG A 202 -13.49 5.78 12.00
N ILE A 203 -12.80 6.92 12.04
CA ILE A 203 -13.36 8.18 12.52
C ILE A 203 -13.79 9.13 11.40
N HIS A 204 -13.39 8.85 10.15
CA HIS A 204 -13.74 9.70 9.01
C HIS A 204 -13.70 8.91 7.70
N GLU A 205 -14.56 9.32 6.76
CA GLU A 205 -14.61 8.87 5.38
C GLU A 205 -14.98 10.04 4.49
N GLU A 206 -14.24 10.24 3.41
CA GLU A 206 -14.54 11.28 2.41
C GLU A 206 -14.07 10.85 1.02
N LYS A 207 -14.82 11.22 -0.01
CA LYS A 207 -14.33 11.20 -1.40
C LYS A 207 -13.49 12.45 -1.63
N ARG A 208 -12.37 12.27 -2.30
CA ARG A 208 -11.54 13.40 -2.68
C ARG A 208 -12.31 14.32 -3.64
N SER A 209 -12.20 15.63 -3.42
CA SER A 209 -12.63 16.67 -4.34
C SER A 209 -11.44 17.35 -5.01
N GLU A 210 -11.68 18.04 -6.14
CA GLU A 210 -10.63 18.80 -6.83
C GLU A 210 -10.05 19.94 -5.98
N SER A 211 -10.81 20.43 -4.99
CA SER A 211 -10.38 21.45 -4.04
C SER A 211 -9.50 20.90 -2.91
N ASP A 212 -9.28 19.58 -2.82
CA ASP A 212 -8.46 18.98 -1.78
C ASP A 212 -6.97 19.21 -2.09
N THR A 213 -6.36 20.04 -1.26
CA THR A 213 -4.91 20.28 -1.24
C THR A 213 -4.24 19.50 -0.13
N GLU A 214 -2.91 19.36 -0.19
CA GLU A 214 -2.13 18.75 0.91
C GLU A 214 -2.42 19.46 2.25
N GLU A 215 -2.48 20.78 2.22
CA GLU A 215 -2.73 21.61 3.39
C GLU A 215 -4.11 21.35 4.01
N ARG A 216 -5.14 21.27 3.15
CA ARG A 216 -6.52 20.99 3.58
C ARG A 216 -6.62 19.60 4.23
N LEU A 217 -6.08 18.56 3.60
CA LEU A 217 -6.09 17.22 4.16
C LEU A 217 -5.35 17.14 5.50
N ARG A 218 -4.17 17.77 5.60
CA ARG A 218 -3.44 17.85 6.86
C ARG A 218 -4.21 18.62 7.93
N ALA A 219 -4.94 19.67 7.56
CA ALA A 219 -5.79 20.43 8.49
C ALA A 219 -6.97 19.59 8.99
N VAL A 220 -7.66 18.86 8.11
CA VAL A 220 -8.74 17.93 8.47
C VAL A 220 -8.21 16.86 9.41
N PHE A 221 -7.09 16.24 9.07
CA PHE A 221 -6.46 15.21 9.89
C PHE A 221 -6.13 15.73 11.29
N ARG A 222 -5.42 16.87 11.41
CA ARG A 222 -5.08 17.49 12.71
C ARG A 222 -6.33 17.75 13.53
N ARG A 223 -7.37 18.37 12.94
CA ARG A 223 -8.61 18.69 13.64
C ARG A 223 -9.32 17.44 14.20
N LEU A 224 -9.35 16.34 13.43
CA LEU A 224 -9.99 15.10 13.85
C LEU A 224 -9.19 14.42 14.97
N TYR A 225 -7.88 14.43 14.88
CA TYR A 225 -7.02 13.87 15.93
C TYR A 225 -7.04 14.68 17.23
N GLN A 226 -7.15 16.01 17.16
CA GLN A 226 -7.28 16.89 18.36
C GLN A 226 -8.62 16.74 19.07
N ARG A 227 -9.70 16.46 18.33
CA ARG A 227 -11.05 16.27 18.89
C ARG A 227 -11.28 14.88 19.46
N ALA A 228 -10.40 13.94 19.21
CA ALA A 228 -10.52 12.61 19.78
C ALA A 228 -10.38 12.67 21.31
N PRO A 229 -11.19 11.90 22.09
CA PRO A 229 -11.20 11.94 23.57
C PRO A 229 -9.84 11.67 24.24
N TRP A 230 -8.88 11.19 23.47
CA TRP A 230 -7.52 10.81 23.87
C TRP A 230 -6.48 11.69 23.16
N GLY A 231 -6.66 13.01 23.19
CA GLY A 231 -5.82 13.99 22.50
C GLY A 231 -4.35 13.57 22.38
N TYR A 232 -3.83 13.65 21.18
CA TYR A 232 -2.39 13.54 20.93
C TYR A 232 -1.75 14.74 21.63
N GLY A 233 -1.24 14.50 22.84
CA GLY A 233 -0.33 15.45 23.49
C GLY A 233 0.88 15.57 22.57
N GLY A 234 1.01 16.72 21.90
CA GLY A 234 2.18 17.03 21.10
C GLY A 234 3.41 16.93 21.98
N GLY A 235 4.18 15.86 21.80
CA GLY A 235 5.55 15.81 22.28
C GLY A 235 6.34 16.83 21.48
N GLU A 236 6.42 18.05 21.95
CA GLU A 236 7.47 18.99 21.57
C GLU A 236 8.80 18.32 21.90
N ASN A 237 9.56 18.02 20.85
CA ASN A 237 10.95 17.63 20.97
C ASN A 237 11.69 18.78 21.69
N ARG A 238 12.18 18.51 22.90
CA ARG A 238 13.36 19.15 23.45
C ARG A 238 14.59 18.34 23.09
#